data_9cfc44577262a59583d487dec241154a
#
_entry.id   9cfc44577262a59583d487dec241154a
#
_cell.length_a   1.000
_cell.length_b   1.000
_cell.length_c   1.000
_cell.angle_alpha   90.00
_cell.angle_beta   90.00
_cell.angle_gamma   90.00
#
_symmetry.space_group_name_H-M   'P 1'
#
loop_
_entity.id
_entity.type
_entity.pdbx_description
1 polymer ?
#
loop_
_entity_poly.entity_id
_entity_poly.type
_entity_poly.pdbx_seq_one_letter_code
_entity_poly.pdbx_strand_id
1 'polypeptide(L)'
;MPLGPNGRACVICHQPADGMSISTTTLRDRWEVTRGEDPVFAAIDGSNCPNLPQQDRASHSLLLDRGLFRIFLPWPPRARDGSAIEPEFTLEVVRDPTGCNTDPVHGLHSPTPNISVFRRPRMVGNLKYVTQVDRIAMPFEVKSGEPLDTDPETGARVSMNIMADSREPTLGTQATSAALVHLQMKDGLTPEQLQRIVDFERQLFVAQGFDREAGDLEAPGAPPGLGPAALMRESPGVLLQRMQGASRRP
;
A
#
# COMPACT_ATOMS: atom_id res chain seq x y z
N MET A 1 -6.60 7.27 -17.06
CA MET A 1 -5.54 8.16 -17.56
C MET A 1 -4.29 7.93 -16.72
N PRO A 2 -3.11 7.69 -17.29
CA PRO A 2 -1.88 7.57 -16.53
C PRO A 2 -1.60 8.85 -15.73
N LEU A 3 -1.08 8.71 -14.53
CA LEU A 3 -0.62 9.83 -13.69
C LEU A 3 0.90 10.01 -13.83
N GLY A 4 1.64 8.92 -13.91
CA GLY A 4 3.09 8.94 -14.01
C GLY A 4 3.63 8.79 -15.44
N PRO A 5 4.88 9.21 -15.66
CA PRO A 5 5.54 9.11 -16.97
C PRO A 5 5.79 7.67 -17.42
N ASN A 6 5.77 6.72 -16.50
CA ASN A 6 5.88 5.29 -16.78
C ASN A 6 4.55 4.62 -17.19
N GLY A 7 3.52 5.39 -17.51
CA GLY A 7 2.20 4.89 -17.93
C GLY A 7 1.31 4.38 -16.78
N ARG A 8 1.74 4.51 -15.54
CA ARG A 8 1.03 4.00 -14.37
C ARG A 8 0.04 4.99 -13.76
N ALA A 9 -0.97 4.40 -13.13
CA ALA A 9 -1.88 5.02 -12.18
C ALA A 9 -2.14 4.00 -11.04
N CYS A 10 -2.72 4.42 -9.93
CA CYS A 10 -2.99 3.56 -8.77
C CYS A 10 -3.75 2.28 -9.15
N VAL A 11 -4.73 2.41 -10.05
CA VAL A 11 -5.54 1.27 -10.56
C VAL A 11 -4.76 0.23 -11.37
N ILE A 12 -3.51 0.49 -11.75
CA ILE A 12 -2.67 -0.54 -12.41
C ILE A 12 -2.39 -1.70 -11.46
N CYS A 13 -2.18 -1.41 -10.16
CA CYS A 13 -1.89 -2.40 -9.12
C CYS A 13 -3.05 -2.59 -8.13
N HIS A 14 -4.00 -1.66 -8.06
CA HIS A 14 -5.16 -1.73 -7.17
C HIS A 14 -6.45 -1.93 -7.98
N GLN A 15 -6.68 -3.20 -8.38
CA GLN A 15 -7.79 -3.59 -9.24
C GLN A 15 -9.07 -3.80 -8.44
N PRO A 16 -10.20 -3.17 -8.82
CA PRO A 16 -11.49 -3.41 -8.15
C PRO A 16 -11.90 -4.88 -8.16
N ALA A 17 -11.68 -5.58 -9.27
CA ALA A 17 -12.01 -6.99 -9.43
C ALA A 17 -11.17 -7.91 -8.51
N ASP A 18 -10.01 -7.45 -8.06
CA ASP A 18 -9.13 -8.17 -7.13
C ASP A 18 -9.24 -7.61 -5.69
N GLY A 19 -10.38 -7.02 -5.34
CA GLY A 19 -10.59 -6.42 -4.02
C GLY A 19 -9.68 -5.22 -3.74
N MET A 20 -9.40 -4.39 -4.73
CA MET A 20 -8.49 -3.25 -4.64
C MET A 20 -7.03 -3.63 -4.32
N SER A 21 -6.63 -4.85 -4.68
CA SER A 21 -5.26 -5.33 -4.74
C SER A 21 -4.97 -5.80 -6.18
N ILE A 22 -4.10 -6.77 -6.38
CA ILE A 22 -3.92 -7.43 -7.68
C ILE A 22 -3.64 -8.91 -7.48
N SER A 23 -4.31 -9.76 -8.24
CA SER A 23 -4.12 -11.21 -8.21
C SER A 23 -3.04 -11.68 -9.18
N THR A 24 -2.46 -12.85 -8.90
CA THR A 24 -1.54 -13.50 -9.85
C THR A 24 -2.25 -13.93 -11.13
N THR A 25 -3.55 -14.19 -11.08
CA THR A 25 -4.37 -14.46 -12.27
C THR A 25 -4.41 -13.24 -13.17
N THR A 26 -4.82 -12.09 -12.66
CA THR A 26 -4.83 -10.82 -13.40
C THR A 26 -3.45 -10.48 -13.98
N LEU A 27 -2.37 -10.70 -13.20
CA LEU A 27 -1.00 -10.46 -13.66
C LEU A 27 -0.60 -11.38 -14.82
N ARG A 28 -0.93 -12.67 -14.74
CA ARG A 28 -0.64 -13.63 -15.81
C ARG A 28 -1.44 -13.33 -17.09
N ASP A 29 -2.71 -13.01 -16.95
CA ASP A 29 -3.56 -12.63 -18.09
C ASP A 29 -3.00 -11.40 -18.81
N ARG A 30 -2.56 -10.38 -18.05
CA ARG A 30 -1.89 -9.20 -18.61
C ARG A 30 -0.58 -9.56 -19.31
N TRP A 31 0.22 -10.45 -18.73
CA TRP A 31 1.44 -10.94 -19.34
C TRP A 31 1.18 -11.62 -20.69
N GLU A 32 0.19 -12.52 -20.74
CA GLU A 32 -0.13 -13.26 -21.96
C GLU A 32 -0.59 -12.34 -23.09
N VAL A 33 -1.29 -11.27 -22.76
CA VAL A 33 -1.76 -10.28 -23.76
C VAL A 33 -0.65 -9.32 -24.19
N THR A 34 0.17 -8.84 -23.25
CA THR A 34 1.10 -7.72 -23.51
C THR A 34 2.57 -8.13 -23.61
N ARG A 35 2.90 -9.35 -23.26
CA ARG A 35 4.28 -9.87 -23.25
C ARG A 35 5.27 -8.99 -22.49
N GLY A 36 4.82 -8.41 -21.38
CA GLY A 36 5.63 -7.54 -20.52
C GLY A 36 5.54 -6.05 -20.86
N GLU A 37 4.78 -5.65 -21.86
CA GLU A 37 4.60 -4.23 -22.22
C GLU A 37 3.61 -3.48 -21.31
N ASP A 38 2.75 -4.21 -20.56
CA ASP A 38 1.86 -3.57 -19.60
C ASP A 38 2.68 -2.82 -18.54
N PRO A 39 2.32 -1.58 -18.20
CA PRO A 39 3.03 -0.78 -17.19
C PRO A 39 3.19 -1.46 -15.81
N VAL A 40 2.37 -2.47 -15.48
CA VAL A 40 2.52 -3.24 -14.24
C VAL A 40 3.89 -3.94 -14.16
N PHE A 41 4.49 -4.27 -15.31
CA PHE A 41 5.79 -4.94 -15.40
C PHE A 41 6.98 -3.97 -15.47
N ALA A 42 6.76 -2.66 -15.25
CA ALA A 42 7.87 -1.70 -15.28
C ALA A 42 9.00 -2.11 -14.34
N ALA A 43 10.23 -1.98 -14.83
CA ALA A 43 11.45 -2.48 -14.18
C ALA A 43 11.65 -1.99 -12.74
N ILE A 44 11.13 -0.81 -12.40
CA ILE A 44 11.33 -0.18 -11.09
C ILE A 44 10.90 -1.09 -9.94
N ASP A 45 9.78 -1.78 -10.09
CA ASP A 45 9.18 -2.63 -9.05
C ASP A 45 8.42 -3.86 -9.60
N GLY A 46 8.13 -3.90 -10.91
CA GLY A 46 7.45 -5.02 -11.57
C GLY A 46 8.37 -6.18 -11.96
N SER A 47 9.68 -6.01 -11.86
CA SER A 47 10.66 -7.07 -12.09
C SER A 47 11.35 -7.51 -10.80
N ASN A 48 11.99 -8.67 -10.83
CA ASN A 48 12.81 -9.17 -9.72
C ASN A 48 14.02 -8.27 -9.46
N CYS A 49 14.57 -7.66 -10.53
CA CYS A 49 15.60 -6.62 -10.45
C CYS A 49 15.61 -5.81 -11.76
N PRO A 50 15.87 -4.49 -11.73
CA PRO A 50 15.84 -3.64 -12.92
C PRO A 50 16.91 -3.98 -13.99
N ASN A 51 18.01 -4.62 -13.61
CA ASN A 51 19.08 -5.05 -14.52
C ASN A 51 18.75 -6.29 -15.35
N LEU A 52 17.64 -6.97 -15.04
CA LEU A 52 17.23 -8.18 -15.76
C LEU A 52 16.55 -7.84 -17.10
N PRO A 53 16.61 -8.74 -18.11
CA PRO A 53 15.90 -8.55 -19.36
C PRO A 53 14.38 -8.42 -19.15
N GLN A 54 13.81 -7.25 -19.42
CA GLN A 54 12.41 -6.95 -19.06
C GLN A 54 11.39 -7.69 -19.94
N GLN A 55 11.78 -8.20 -21.10
CA GLN A 55 10.93 -9.02 -21.97
C GLN A 55 10.95 -10.51 -21.59
N ASP A 56 11.83 -10.88 -20.66
CA ASP A 56 11.89 -12.26 -20.19
C ASP A 56 10.90 -12.46 -19.03
N ARG A 57 10.03 -13.44 -19.18
CA ARG A 57 9.06 -13.83 -18.15
C ARG A 57 9.72 -14.20 -16.82
N ALA A 58 10.92 -14.78 -16.85
CA ALA A 58 11.68 -15.13 -15.66
C ALA A 58 12.06 -13.91 -14.81
N SER A 59 12.27 -12.78 -15.45
CA SER A 59 12.57 -11.51 -14.76
C SER A 59 11.41 -10.98 -13.92
N HIS A 60 10.20 -11.50 -14.13
CA HIS A 60 8.98 -11.14 -13.41
C HIS A 60 8.39 -12.30 -12.61
N SER A 61 9.18 -13.34 -12.33
CA SER A 61 8.68 -14.57 -11.71
C SER A 61 8.05 -14.35 -10.34
N LEU A 62 8.62 -13.48 -9.49
CA LEU A 62 8.03 -13.16 -8.18
C LEU A 62 6.68 -12.45 -8.31
N LEU A 63 6.55 -11.57 -9.29
CA LEU A 63 5.30 -10.90 -9.57
C LEU A 63 4.25 -11.88 -10.12
N LEU A 64 4.61 -12.63 -11.17
CA LEU A 64 3.71 -13.54 -11.88
C LEU A 64 3.28 -14.76 -11.05
N ASP A 65 4.18 -15.28 -10.21
CA ASP A 65 3.92 -16.50 -9.45
C ASP A 65 3.43 -16.24 -8.01
N ARG A 66 3.78 -15.08 -7.45
CA ARG A 66 3.52 -14.75 -6.04
C ARG A 66 2.78 -13.44 -5.82
N GLY A 67 2.60 -12.61 -6.87
CA GLY A 67 2.03 -11.26 -6.74
C GLY A 67 2.92 -10.30 -5.95
N LEU A 68 4.25 -10.50 -6.00
CA LEU A 68 5.21 -9.74 -5.22
C LEU A 68 5.89 -8.69 -6.09
N PHE A 69 5.71 -7.43 -5.73
CA PHE A 69 6.42 -6.29 -6.28
C PHE A 69 7.70 -6.04 -5.51
N ARG A 70 8.73 -5.59 -6.21
CA ARG A 70 9.99 -5.16 -5.61
C ARG A 70 9.79 -3.79 -4.97
N ILE A 71 10.17 -3.66 -3.72
CA ILE A 71 10.29 -2.37 -3.01
C ILE A 71 11.75 -2.17 -2.70
N PHE A 72 12.33 -1.07 -3.19
CA PHE A 72 13.71 -0.71 -2.90
C PHE A 72 13.75 0.31 -1.76
N LEU A 73 14.54 0.01 -0.76
CA LEU A 73 14.71 0.83 0.44
C LEU A 73 16.14 1.34 0.49
N PRO A 74 16.38 2.65 0.55
CA PRO A 74 17.73 3.19 0.72
C PRO A 74 18.37 2.67 2.00
N TRP A 75 19.65 2.41 1.96
CA TRP A 75 20.45 2.07 3.12
C TRP A 75 21.73 2.91 3.19
N PRO A 76 22.08 3.58 4.30
CA PRO A 76 21.24 3.75 5.50
C PRO A 76 19.88 4.40 5.21
N PRO A 77 18.90 4.21 6.10
CA PRO A 77 17.60 4.84 5.94
C PRO A 77 17.73 6.36 5.96
N ARG A 78 16.79 7.05 5.32
CA ARG A 78 16.79 8.51 5.28
C ARG A 78 15.54 9.07 5.97
N ALA A 79 15.74 10.16 6.69
CA ALA A 79 14.63 10.95 7.21
C ALA A 79 13.87 11.64 6.08
N ARG A 80 12.67 12.18 6.36
CA ARG A 80 11.84 12.86 5.37
C ARG A 80 12.51 14.07 4.72
N ASP A 81 13.37 14.76 5.45
CA ASP A 81 14.18 15.88 4.95
C ASP A 81 15.38 15.45 4.11
N GLY A 82 15.53 14.12 3.85
CA GLY A 82 16.62 13.53 3.08
C GLY A 82 17.92 13.30 3.88
N SER A 83 17.99 13.73 5.14
CA SER A 83 19.16 13.48 6.01
C SER A 83 19.31 11.98 6.26
N ALA A 84 20.57 11.51 6.35
CA ALA A 84 20.87 10.13 6.71
C ALA A 84 20.51 9.88 8.18
N ILE A 85 19.90 8.73 8.44
CA ILE A 85 19.68 8.22 9.79
C ILE A 85 20.85 7.27 10.09
N GLU A 86 21.54 7.50 11.20
CA GLU A 86 22.57 6.56 11.66
C GLU A 86 21.91 5.25 12.06
N PRO A 87 22.22 4.13 11.41
CA PRO A 87 21.58 2.86 11.72
C PRO A 87 22.10 2.27 13.02
N GLU A 88 21.21 1.75 13.85
CA GLU A 88 21.55 1.05 15.09
C GLU A 88 22.06 -0.37 14.87
N PHE A 89 22.04 -0.87 13.63
CA PHE A 89 22.48 -2.21 13.25
C PHE A 89 23.09 -2.21 11.85
N THR A 90 23.81 -3.27 11.51
CA THR A 90 24.34 -3.51 10.17
C THR A 90 23.49 -4.53 9.43
N LEU A 91 23.50 -4.46 8.10
CA LEU A 91 22.82 -5.42 7.23
C LEU A 91 23.85 -6.23 6.44
N GLU A 92 23.57 -7.52 6.34
CA GLU A 92 24.34 -8.46 5.54
C GLU A 92 23.40 -9.27 4.64
N VAL A 93 23.80 -9.50 3.38
CA VAL A 93 23.05 -10.34 2.46
C VAL A 93 23.49 -11.78 2.61
N VAL A 94 22.76 -12.55 3.40
CA VAL A 94 23.03 -13.97 3.63
C VAL A 94 22.63 -14.83 2.43
N ARG A 95 21.51 -14.47 1.77
CA ARG A 95 20.98 -15.16 0.60
C ARG A 95 20.23 -14.20 -0.30
N ASP A 96 20.54 -14.21 -1.59
CA ASP A 96 19.91 -13.38 -2.60
C ASP A 96 19.44 -14.20 -3.81
N PRO A 97 18.24 -14.81 -3.74
CA PRO A 97 17.74 -15.63 -4.83
C PRO A 97 17.38 -14.82 -6.10
N THR A 98 17.26 -13.50 -6.00
CA THR A 98 16.99 -12.62 -7.13
C THR A 98 18.24 -11.99 -7.72
N GLY A 99 19.35 -12.01 -7.00
CA GLY A 99 20.59 -11.30 -7.36
C GLY A 99 20.53 -9.78 -7.19
N CYS A 100 19.38 -9.23 -6.75
CA CYS A 100 19.18 -7.78 -6.72
C CYS A 100 19.87 -7.10 -5.54
N ASN A 101 19.93 -7.74 -4.39
CA ASN A 101 20.61 -7.19 -3.20
C ASN A 101 22.14 -7.26 -3.29
N THR A 102 22.67 -8.14 -4.15
CA THR A 102 24.10 -8.26 -4.45
C THR A 102 24.50 -7.56 -5.74
N ASP A 103 23.53 -7.00 -6.49
CA ASP A 103 23.78 -6.27 -7.73
C ASP A 103 24.64 -5.02 -7.47
N PRO A 104 25.66 -4.75 -8.32
CA PRO A 104 26.57 -3.61 -8.10
C PRO A 104 25.94 -2.24 -8.30
N VAL A 105 24.76 -2.16 -8.93
CA VAL A 105 24.03 -0.91 -9.19
C VAL A 105 22.80 -0.76 -8.30
N HIS A 106 22.08 -1.87 -8.04
CA HIS A 106 20.79 -1.87 -7.36
C HIS A 106 20.83 -2.47 -5.95
N GLY A 107 21.97 -3.01 -5.52
CA GLY A 107 22.12 -3.74 -4.28
C GLY A 107 22.70 -2.94 -3.10
N LEU A 108 22.91 -3.66 -2.02
CA LEU A 108 23.39 -3.12 -0.75
C LEU A 108 24.78 -2.48 -0.83
N HIS A 109 25.64 -2.97 -1.71
CA HIS A 109 27.01 -2.49 -1.88
C HIS A 109 27.21 -1.58 -3.11
N SER A 110 26.11 -1.07 -3.67
CA SER A 110 26.15 -0.13 -4.78
C SER A 110 26.60 1.28 -4.32
N PRO A 111 26.97 2.17 -5.25
CA PRO A 111 27.26 3.58 -4.93
C PRO A 111 26.08 4.32 -4.28
N THR A 112 24.85 3.85 -4.53
CA THR A 112 23.62 4.29 -3.87
C THR A 112 22.95 3.08 -3.23
N PRO A 113 23.40 2.65 -2.05
CA PRO A 113 22.99 1.38 -1.47
C PRO A 113 21.49 1.28 -1.29
N ASN A 114 20.92 0.15 -1.71
CA ASN A 114 19.52 -0.16 -1.57
C ASN A 114 19.33 -1.62 -1.14
N ILE A 115 18.23 -1.86 -0.44
CA ILE A 115 17.76 -3.19 -0.10
C ILE A 115 16.49 -3.44 -0.89
N SER A 116 16.45 -4.50 -1.66
CA SER A 116 15.25 -4.97 -2.33
C SER A 116 14.48 -5.92 -1.42
N VAL A 117 13.25 -5.54 -1.08
CA VAL A 117 12.26 -6.40 -0.42
C VAL A 117 11.08 -6.61 -1.35
N PHE A 118 10.35 -7.71 -1.16
CA PHE A 118 9.27 -8.07 -2.08
C PHE A 118 7.96 -8.17 -1.31
N ARG A 119 6.93 -7.45 -1.77
CA ARG A 119 5.67 -7.30 -1.07
C ARG A 119 4.49 -7.32 -2.03
N ARG A 120 3.36 -7.81 -1.55
CA ARG A 120 2.08 -7.66 -2.25
C ARG A 120 1.50 -6.28 -2.00
N PRO A 121 0.86 -5.66 -3.01
CA PRO A 121 0.04 -4.49 -2.78
C PRO A 121 -1.04 -4.83 -1.75
N ARG A 122 -1.14 -4.01 -0.73
CA ARG A 122 -2.25 -4.14 0.24
C ARG A 122 -3.54 -3.70 -0.42
N MET A 123 -4.63 -4.30 0.01
CA MET A 123 -5.96 -3.88 -0.39
C MET A 123 -6.19 -2.41 0.01
N VAL A 124 -6.59 -1.59 -0.95
CA VAL A 124 -7.08 -0.23 -0.70
C VAL A 124 -8.57 -0.34 -0.40
N GLY A 125 -8.90 -0.54 0.85
CA GLY A 125 -10.28 -0.68 1.30
C GLY A 125 -10.37 -0.51 2.81
N ASN A 126 -11.50 -0.01 3.29
CA ASN A 126 -11.78 0.24 4.69
C ASN A 126 -10.82 1.24 5.36
N LEU A 127 -10.13 2.07 4.56
CA LEU A 127 -9.10 2.98 5.08
C LEU A 127 -9.70 4.04 6.00
N LYS A 128 -10.97 4.40 5.82
CA LYS A 128 -11.72 5.22 6.78
C LYS A 128 -11.65 4.66 8.21
N TYR A 129 -11.61 3.34 8.37
CA TYR A 129 -11.52 2.66 9.66
C TYR A 129 -10.07 2.43 10.09
N VAL A 130 -9.23 2.03 9.15
CA VAL A 130 -7.80 1.79 9.40
C VAL A 130 -7.08 3.04 9.90
N THR A 131 -7.45 4.22 9.41
CA THR A 131 -6.86 5.50 9.81
C THR A 131 -7.46 6.11 11.08
N GLN A 132 -8.45 5.47 11.68
CA GLN A 132 -9.01 5.90 12.97
C GLN A 132 -8.43 5.11 14.12
N VAL A 133 -7.15 5.32 14.40
CA VAL A 133 -6.50 4.74 15.58
C VAL A 133 -6.97 5.52 16.81
N ASP A 134 -7.41 4.80 17.84
CA ASP A 134 -7.72 5.38 19.11
C ASP A 134 -6.43 5.91 19.76
N ARG A 135 -6.49 7.06 20.41
CA ARG A 135 -5.34 7.80 21.00
C ARG A 135 -4.49 7.00 22.01
N ILE A 136 -4.93 5.81 22.38
CA ILE A 136 -4.30 5.01 23.42
C ILE A 136 -3.00 4.32 22.96
N ALA A 137 -2.71 4.27 21.66
CA ALA A 137 -1.75 3.28 21.21
C ALA A 137 -0.32 3.80 21.00
N MET A 138 -0.07 5.02 20.53
CA MET A 138 1.33 5.45 20.28
C MET A 138 1.48 6.98 20.17
N PRO A 139 2.40 7.58 20.90
CA PRO A 139 2.83 8.94 20.62
C PRO A 139 3.73 8.94 19.39
N PHE A 140 3.24 9.45 18.27
CA PHE A 140 4.12 9.92 17.22
C PHE A 140 4.60 11.32 17.60
N GLU A 141 5.85 11.41 17.92
CA GLU A 141 6.52 12.70 18.02
C GLU A 141 6.97 13.10 16.60
N VAL A 142 6.41 14.19 16.11
CA VAL A 142 7.04 14.98 15.06
C VAL A 142 8.28 15.64 15.68
N LYS A 143 9.29 16.01 14.88
CA LYS A 143 10.50 16.76 15.32
C LYS A 143 10.20 18.00 16.20
N SER A 144 8.96 18.45 16.27
CA SER A 144 8.49 19.55 17.13
C SER A 144 8.12 19.13 18.56
N GLY A 145 8.11 17.83 18.87
CA GLY A 145 7.63 17.32 20.15
C GLY A 145 6.10 17.29 20.31
N GLU A 146 5.35 17.71 19.28
CA GLU A 146 3.89 17.69 19.30
C GLU A 146 3.37 16.41 18.63
N PRO A 147 2.39 15.71 19.21
CA PRO A 147 1.79 14.54 18.60
C PRO A 147 1.06 14.93 17.32
N LEU A 148 1.39 14.31 16.19
CA LEU A 148 0.67 14.49 14.94
C LEU A 148 -0.61 13.65 14.97
N ASP A 149 -1.70 14.24 15.44
CA ASP A 149 -3.01 13.59 15.46
C ASP A 149 -3.67 13.52 14.08
N THR A 150 -3.34 14.47 13.21
CA THR A 150 -4.05 14.72 11.97
C THR A 150 -3.06 15.10 10.87
N ASP A 151 -3.25 14.54 9.69
CA ASP A 151 -2.55 14.97 8.49
C ASP A 151 -2.97 16.40 8.13
N PRO A 152 -2.05 17.36 8.10
CA PRO A 152 -2.38 18.75 7.81
C PRO A 152 -2.89 18.95 6.38
N GLU A 153 -2.57 18.05 5.44
CA GLU A 153 -2.96 18.19 4.03
C GLU A 153 -4.40 17.70 3.79
N THR A 154 -4.82 16.64 4.47
CA THR A 154 -6.09 15.98 4.18
C THR A 154 -7.08 15.99 5.33
N GLY A 155 -6.66 16.42 6.52
CA GLY A 155 -7.46 16.34 7.74
C GLY A 155 -7.74 14.91 8.22
N ALA A 156 -7.14 13.90 7.58
CA ALA A 156 -7.28 12.51 8.01
C ALA A 156 -6.44 12.23 9.25
N ARG A 157 -6.90 11.33 10.10
CA ARG A 157 -6.12 10.93 11.28
C ARG A 157 -4.87 10.17 10.87
N VAL A 158 -3.79 10.38 11.60
CA VAL A 158 -2.55 9.62 11.48
C VAL A 158 -2.80 8.16 11.85
N SER A 159 -2.23 7.24 11.10
CA SER A 159 -2.32 5.80 11.33
C SER A 159 -0.96 5.13 11.22
N MET A 160 -0.74 4.14 12.08
CA MET A 160 0.44 3.27 12.03
C MET A 160 0.30 2.08 11.08
N ASN A 161 -0.85 1.92 10.40
CA ASN A 161 -1.17 0.71 9.64
C ASN A 161 -1.11 0.92 8.12
N ILE A 162 -0.59 2.06 7.67
CA ILE A 162 -0.50 2.38 6.25
C ILE A 162 0.82 1.86 5.68
N MET A 163 0.77 1.25 4.51
CA MET A 163 1.82 0.45 3.88
C MET A 163 2.09 -0.88 4.60
N ALA A 164 2.84 -1.78 3.97
CA ALA A 164 3.10 -3.12 4.52
C ALA A 164 4.01 -3.11 5.76
N ASP A 165 4.78 -2.06 5.92
CA ASP A 165 5.75 -1.84 7.01
C ASP A 165 5.38 -0.65 7.89
N SER A 166 4.18 -0.12 7.74
CA SER A 166 3.68 1.01 8.56
C SER A 166 4.54 2.28 8.48
N ARG A 167 5.31 2.45 7.37
CA ARG A 167 6.23 3.58 7.22
C ARG A 167 5.57 4.91 6.93
N GLU A 168 4.30 4.89 6.50
CA GLU A 168 3.57 6.11 6.18
C GLU A 168 2.54 6.41 7.28
N PRO A 169 2.59 7.59 7.87
CA PRO A 169 1.68 7.93 8.97
C PRO A 169 0.30 8.37 8.49
N THR A 170 0.16 8.85 7.25
CA THR A 170 -1.10 9.37 6.72
C THR A 170 -1.39 8.85 5.32
N LEU A 171 -2.65 8.91 4.87
CA LEU A 171 -3.02 8.60 3.48
C LEU A 171 -2.36 9.58 2.51
N GLY A 172 -2.26 10.85 2.88
CA GLY A 172 -1.61 11.86 2.05
C GLY A 172 -0.14 11.57 1.81
N THR A 173 0.61 11.25 2.87
CA THR A 173 2.02 10.87 2.72
C THR A 173 2.19 9.58 1.94
N GLN A 174 1.30 8.60 2.13
CA GLN A 174 1.29 7.36 1.38
C GLN A 174 1.07 7.61 -0.12
N ALA A 175 0.05 8.39 -0.49
CA ALA A 175 -0.24 8.70 -1.88
C ALA A 175 0.92 9.46 -2.55
N THR A 176 1.54 10.41 -1.83
CA THR A 176 2.71 11.14 -2.31
C THR A 176 3.90 10.21 -2.52
N SER A 177 4.25 9.37 -1.55
CA SER A 177 5.32 8.38 -1.68
C SER A 177 5.08 7.42 -2.83
N ALA A 178 3.85 6.92 -2.99
CA ALA A 178 3.48 6.03 -4.09
C ALA A 178 3.61 6.72 -5.46
N ALA A 179 3.22 7.99 -5.56
CA ALA A 179 3.35 8.77 -6.80
C ALA A 179 4.81 8.98 -7.19
N LEU A 180 5.67 9.34 -6.27
CA LEU A 180 7.09 9.54 -6.51
C LEU A 180 7.80 8.23 -6.88
N VAL A 181 7.55 7.16 -6.13
CA VAL A 181 8.27 5.88 -6.27
C VAL A 181 7.68 5.02 -7.39
N HIS A 182 6.40 4.62 -7.29
CA HIS A 182 5.79 3.65 -8.21
C HIS A 182 5.37 4.26 -9.54
N LEU A 183 4.89 5.51 -9.52
CA LEU A 183 4.50 6.22 -10.72
C LEU A 183 5.66 7.03 -11.32
N GLN A 184 6.78 7.17 -10.61
CA GLN A 184 7.97 7.91 -11.02
C GLN A 184 7.68 9.38 -11.40
N MET A 185 6.72 9.99 -10.73
CA MET A 185 6.39 11.41 -10.92
C MET A 185 7.54 12.27 -10.35
N LYS A 186 8.00 13.25 -11.15
CA LYS A 186 9.10 14.15 -10.71
C LYS A 186 8.64 15.16 -9.68
N ASP A 187 7.48 15.76 -9.94
CA ASP A 187 6.95 16.87 -9.14
C ASP A 187 5.89 16.41 -8.11
N GLY A 188 5.63 15.09 -8.03
CA GLY A 188 4.62 14.53 -7.16
C GLY A 188 3.19 14.87 -7.57
N LEU A 189 2.26 14.80 -6.62
CA LEU A 189 0.84 15.11 -6.80
C LEU A 189 0.58 16.59 -6.51
N THR A 190 -0.34 17.20 -7.25
CA THR A 190 -0.88 18.52 -6.85
C THR A 190 -1.76 18.37 -5.61
N PRO A 191 -1.97 19.44 -4.81
CA PRO A 191 -2.86 19.38 -3.66
C PRO A 191 -4.28 18.87 -4.00
N GLU A 192 -4.81 19.25 -5.15
CA GLU A 192 -6.14 18.79 -5.59
C GLU A 192 -6.15 17.32 -5.98
N GLN A 193 -5.07 16.83 -6.61
CA GLN A 193 -4.93 15.39 -6.92
C GLN A 193 -4.81 14.58 -5.63
N LEU A 194 -3.99 15.04 -4.70
CA LEU A 194 -3.80 14.40 -3.40
C LEU A 194 -5.13 14.31 -2.64
N GLN A 195 -5.85 15.41 -2.52
CA GLN A 195 -7.14 15.44 -1.83
C GLN A 195 -8.14 14.47 -2.46
N ARG A 196 -8.26 14.47 -3.80
CA ARG A 196 -9.15 13.55 -4.52
C ARG A 196 -8.80 12.08 -4.31
N ILE A 197 -7.51 11.73 -4.26
CA ILE A 197 -7.05 10.38 -3.99
C ILE A 197 -7.46 9.96 -2.58
N VAL A 198 -7.17 10.77 -1.58
CA VAL A 198 -7.50 10.48 -0.18
C VAL A 198 -9.01 10.37 0.03
N ASP A 199 -9.79 11.28 -0.57
CA ASP A 199 -11.25 11.23 -0.50
C ASP A 199 -11.81 9.96 -1.15
N PHE A 200 -11.24 9.54 -2.28
CA PHE A 200 -11.61 8.29 -2.94
C PHE A 200 -11.27 7.07 -2.08
N GLU A 201 -10.06 6.98 -1.56
CA GLU A 201 -9.61 5.87 -0.71
C GLU A 201 -10.47 5.70 0.55
N ARG A 202 -10.93 6.80 1.13
CA ARG A 202 -11.81 6.79 2.30
C ARG A 202 -13.24 6.33 2.02
N GLN A 203 -13.63 6.29 0.75
CA GLN A 203 -14.95 5.83 0.30
C GLN A 203 -14.97 4.38 -0.18
N LEU A 204 -13.82 3.72 -0.22
CA LEU A 204 -13.72 2.32 -0.62
C LEU A 204 -13.99 1.41 0.57
N PHE A 205 -15.04 0.58 0.44
CA PHE A 205 -15.42 -0.38 1.45
C PHE A 205 -15.42 -1.79 0.86
N VAL A 206 -14.77 -2.69 1.57
CA VAL A 206 -14.73 -4.12 1.26
C VAL A 206 -15.19 -4.88 2.49
N ALA A 207 -16.26 -5.63 2.34
CA ALA A 207 -16.82 -6.46 3.38
C ALA A 207 -17.46 -7.71 2.79
N GLN A 208 -17.62 -8.73 3.63
CA GLN A 208 -18.43 -9.88 3.26
C GLN A 208 -19.89 -9.46 3.11
N GLY A 209 -20.50 -9.76 1.97
CA GLY A 209 -21.90 -9.48 1.71
C GLY A 209 -22.80 -10.68 1.95
N PHE A 210 -22.24 -11.89 2.00
CA PHE A 210 -22.98 -13.13 2.15
C PHE A 210 -22.22 -14.10 3.07
N ASP A 211 -22.95 -14.78 3.93
CA ASP A 211 -22.45 -15.88 4.76
C ASP A 211 -23.28 -17.15 4.51
N ARG A 212 -22.67 -18.32 4.61
CA ARG A 212 -23.35 -19.59 4.32
C ARG A 212 -24.48 -19.92 5.31
N GLU A 213 -24.31 -19.52 6.56
CA GLU A 213 -25.28 -19.79 7.63
C GLU A 213 -26.23 -18.61 7.85
N ALA A 214 -25.68 -17.37 7.85
CA ALA A 214 -26.47 -16.16 8.06
C ALA A 214 -27.16 -15.62 6.81
N GLY A 215 -26.77 -16.08 5.62
CA GLY A 215 -27.34 -15.62 4.35
C GLY A 215 -26.79 -14.25 3.92
N ASP A 216 -27.65 -13.45 3.28
CA ASP A 216 -27.32 -12.09 2.85
C ASP A 216 -27.19 -11.16 4.07
N LEU A 217 -25.99 -10.64 4.27
CA LEU A 217 -25.66 -9.78 5.43
C LEU A 217 -26.23 -8.35 5.31
N GLU A 218 -26.83 -8.01 4.17
CA GLU A 218 -27.51 -6.73 3.94
C GLU A 218 -29.04 -6.87 3.86
N ALA A 219 -29.58 -8.09 3.96
CA ALA A 219 -31.00 -8.33 3.92
C ALA A 219 -31.74 -7.73 5.13
N PRO A 220 -33.04 -7.43 5.01
CA PRO A 220 -33.86 -7.07 6.16
C PRO A 220 -33.80 -8.15 7.25
N GLY A 221 -33.43 -7.77 8.47
CA GLY A 221 -33.27 -8.70 9.60
C GLY A 221 -31.85 -9.26 9.78
N ALA A 222 -30.92 -8.98 8.89
CA ALA A 222 -29.51 -9.30 9.08
C ALA A 222 -28.93 -8.57 10.31
N PRO A 223 -27.88 -9.13 10.95
CA PRO A 223 -27.24 -8.48 12.08
C PRO A 223 -26.79 -7.05 11.73
N PRO A 224 -27.08 -6.03 12.56
CA PRO A 224 -26.72 -4.66 12.26
C PRO A 224 -25.21 -4.46 12.27
N GLY A 225 -24.71 -3.63 11.35
CA GLY A 225 -23.28 -3.28 11.27
C GLY A 225 -22.44 -4.24 10.44
N LEU A 226 -23.05 -5.25 9.80
CA LEU A 226 -22.38 -6.13 8.85
C LEU A 226 -22.67 -5.69 7.41
N GLY A 227 -21.85 -6.15 6.48
CA GLY A 227 -21.98 -5.84 5.07
C GLY A 227 -21.40 -4.48 4.66
N PRO A 228 -21.16 -4.29 3.35
CA PRO A 228 -20.54 -3.07 2.82
C PRO A 228 -21.38 -1.80 3.02
N ALA A 229 -22.71 -1.90 2.90
CA ALA A 229 -23.59 -0.74 3.09
C ALA A 229 -23.60 -0.24 4.54
N ALA A 230 -23.44 -1.11 5.52
CA ALA A 230 -23.27 -0.72 6.92
C ALA A 230 -21.95 0.02 7.14
N LEU A 231 -20.85 -0.48 6.59
CA LEU A 231 -19.54 0.18 6.68
C LEU A 231 -19.56 1.57 6.04
N MET A 232 -20.25 1.76 4.93
CA MET A 232 -20.38 3.07 4.29
C MET A 232 -21.09 4.10 5.17
N ARG A 233 -22.15 3.71 5.84
CA ARG A 233 -23.06 4.60 6.58
C ARG A 233 -22.56 4.90 8.00
N GLU A 234 -21.95 3.93 8.65
CA GLU A 234 -21.59 4.05 10.06
C GLU A 234 -20.31 4.87 10.25
N SER A 235 -20.26 5.62 11.34
CA SER A 235 -18.99 6.15 11.82
C SER A 235 -18.23 5.05 12.60
N PRO A 236 -16.90 5.03 12.54
CA PRO A 236 -16.10 4.03 13.23
C PRO A 236 -16.39 3.90 14.74
N GLY A 237 -16.61 5.04 15.41
CA GLY A 237 -16.94 5.05 16.83
C GLY A 237 -18.28 4.38 17.15
N VAL A 238 -19.30 4.59 16.30
CA VAL A 238 -20.62 3.95 16.48
C VAL A 238 -20.53 2.45 16.24
N LEU A 239 -19.80 2.03 15.20
CA LEU A 239 -19.61 0.60 14.92
C LEU A 239 -18.92 -0.10 16.07
N LEU A 240 -17.85 0.48 16.62
CA LEU A 240 -17.11 -0.07 17.76
C LEU A 240 -18.01 -0.20 19.01
N GLN A 241 -18.79 0.82 19.31
CA GLN A 241 -19.74 0.79 20.45
C GLN A 241 -20.79 -0.31 20.29
N ARG A 242 -21.32 -0.50 19.09
CA ARG A 242 -22.29 -1.58 18.79
C ARG A 242 -21.67 -2.96 18.95
N MET A 243 -20.45 -3.17 18.46
CA MET A 243 -19.72 -4.43 18.62
C MET A 243 -19.45 -4.75 20.10
N GLN A 244 -19.03 -3.76 20.89
CA GLN A 244 -18.83 -3.90 22.34
C GLN A 244 -20.13 -4.18 23.09
N GLY A 245 -21.23 -3.57 22.67
CA GLY A 245 -22.56 -3.83 23.24
C GLY A 245 -23.10 -5.21 22.90
N ALA A 246 -22.80 -5.73 21.69
CA ALA A 246 -23.20 -7.08 21.27
C ALA A 246 -22.46 -8.18 22.03
N SER A 247 -21.20 -7.94 22.42
CA SER A 247 -20.39 -8.91 23.18
C SER A 247 -20.79 -9.03 24.67
N ARG A 248 -21.66 -8.15 25.17
CA ARG A 248 -22.12 -8.13 26.57
C ARG A 248 -23.52 -8.70 26.76
N ARG A 249 -24.12 -9.29 25.75
CA ARG A 249 -25.40 -10.03 25.94
C ARG A 249 -25.07 -11.46 26.32
N PRO A 250 -25.57 -11.92 27.47
CA PRO A 250 -25.38 -13.30 27.94
C PRO A 250 -26.01 -14.32 27.00
#